data_95aca275a112c6bf8f86716535516c39
#
_entry.id   95aca275a112c6bf8f86716535516c39
#
_cell.length_a   1.000
_cell.length_b   1.000
_cell.length_c   1.000
_cell.angle_alpha   90.00
_cell.angle_beta   90.00
_cell.angle_gamma   90.00
#
_symmetry.space_group_name_H-M   'P 1'
#
loop_
_entity.id
_entity.type
_entity.pdbx_description
1 polymer ?
#
loop_
_entity_poly.entity_id
_entity_poly.type
_entity_poly.pdbx_seq_one_letter_code
_entity_poly.pdbx_strand_id
1 'polypeptide(L)'
;MTQVHAADHTTHPSNFRAAAAEVVTDEWWFGFEQEFFFTDPKTGEPLGWEDGTPREQGEYYCGVGASNVVGREISDAHLEACLELGITLTGTNAEVALGQWEYQCFGKGIKAADDLWVSRYMLFKIAEEFGVGVNIHPKPKTGDWNGSGMHTNFSNEEMRSKGSKELFESMCEKLGKVHEDGIASYGSDNDMRLTGLHETQKITEFSYGVSDRGASIRIPVYTVEHDWNGYLEDRRPASNADPVSYTHLRAHETLP
;
A
#
# COMPACT_ATOMS: atom_id res chain seq x y z
N MET A 1 5.22 -18.64 -3.01
CA MET A 1 6.24 -17.85 -2.28
C MET A 1 7.05 -18.76 -1.36
N THR A 2 8.33 -18.44 -1.06
CA THR A 2 9.17 -19.23 -0.15
C THR A 2 8.81 -18.90 1.31
N GLN A 3 8.88 -19.92 2.18
CA GLN A 3 8.72 -19.76 3.63
C GLN A 3 10.05 -20.03 4.34
N VAL A 4 10.24 -19.39 5.49
CA VAL A 4 11.44 -19.58 6.30
C VAL A 4 11.21 -20.73 7.28
N HIS A 5 12.08 -21.75 7.22
CA HIS A 5 12.09 -22.87 8.14
C HIS A 5 13.45 -22.99 8.86
N ALA A 6 13.47 -23.55 10.05
CA ALA A 6 14.68 -23.96 10.71
C ALA A 6 15.32 -25.16 10.00
N ALA A 7 16.56 -25.50 10.35
CA ALA A 7 17.30 -26.61 9.70
C ALA A 7 16.66 -27.99 9.90
N ASP A 8 15.82 -28.15 10.91
CA ASP A 8 15.04 -29.35 11.19
C ASP A 8 13.65 -29.35 10.51
N HIS A 9 13.40 -28.40 9.60
CA HIS A 9 12.16 -28.18 8.87
C HIS A 9 10.98 -27.70 9.72
N THR A 10 11.17 -27.35 10.97
CA THR A 10 10.13 -26.66 11.77
C THR A 10 9.94 -25.22 11.28
N THR A 11 8.77 -24.66 11.53
CA THR A 11 8.48 -23.25 11.19
C THR A 11 9.39 -22.32 11.99
N HIS A 12 10.17 -21.47 11.31
CA HIS A 12 11.01 -20.49 11.98
C HIS A 12 10.16 -19.40 12.64
N PRO A 13 10.50 -18.87 13.82
CA PRO A 13 9.73 -17.81 14.49
C PRO A 13 9.50 -16.55 13.66
N SER A 14 10.39 -16.25 12.71
CA SER A 14 10.24 -15.11 11.77
C SER A 14 9.35 -15.42 10.55
N ASN A 15 8.73 -16.59 10.48
CA ASN A 15 7.84 -16.97 9.38
C ASN A 15 6.43 -16.46 9.66
N PHE A 16 6.21 -15.15 9.56
CA PHE A 16 4.89 -14.53 9.75
C PHE A 16 3.84 -15.07 8.77
N ARG A 17 4.27 -15.55 7.59
CA ARG A 17 3.33 -16.11 6.61
C ARG A 17 2.68 -17.40 7.12
N ALA A 18 3.38 -18.22 7.87
CA ALA A 18 2.78 -19.42 8.45
C ALA A 18 1.68 -19.05 9.46
N ALA A 19 1.95 -18.08 10.34
CA ALA A 19 0.95 -17.56 11.29
C ALA A 19 -0.24 -16.90 10.56
N ALA A 20 0.02 -16.10 9.54
CA ALA A 20 -1.03 -15.46 8.74
C ALA A 20 -1.94 -16.49 8.05
N ALA A 21 -1.38 -17.57 7.51
CA ALA A 21 -2.15 -18.60 6.83
C ALA A 21 -3.15 -19.35 7.74
N GLU A 22 -2.99 -19.28 9.05
CA GLU A 22 -3.91 -19.89 10.00
C GLU A 22 -5.18 -19.02 10.24
N VAL A 23 -5.10 -17.71 10.04
CA VAL A 23 -6.18 -16.76 10.38
C VAL A 23 -6.73 -16.00 9.18
N VAL A 24 -5.92 -15.82 8.12
CA VAL A 24 -6.33 -15.06 6.92
C VAL A 24 -7.01 -16.01 5.94
N THR A 25 -8.33 -16.07 6.01
CA THR A 25 -9.17 -16.87 5.10
C THR A 25 -9.52 -16.09 3.82
N ASP A 26 -10.05 -16.76 2.80
CA ASP A 26 -10.52 -16.14 1.54
C ASP A 26 -11.76 -15.24 1.71
N GLU A 27 -12.36 -15.21 2.90
CA GLU A 27 -13.40 -14.24 3.26
C GLU A 27 -12.84 -12.82 3.34
N TRP A 28 -11.55 -12.67 3.65
CA TRP A 28 -10.85 -11.41 3.64
C TRP A 28 -10.41 -11.03 2.22
N TRP A 29 -10.76 -9.83 1.80
CA TRP A 29 -10.31 -9.23 0.55
C TRP A 29 -9.41 -8.06 0.86
N PHE A 30 -8.29 -7.98 0.14
CA PHE A 30 -7.32 -6.91 0.28
C PHE A 30 -7.01 -6.27 -1.07
N GLY A 31 -6.95 -4.94 -1.10
CA GLY A 31 -6.48 -4.16 -2.23
C GLY A 31 -5.38 -3.24 -1.75
N PHE A 32 -4.15 -3.49 -2.18
CA PHE A 32 -2.99 -2.69 -1.82
C PHE A 32 -2.74 -1.62 -2.88
N GLU A 33 -2.60 -0.38 -2.46
CA GLU A 33 -2.20 0.76 -3.26
C GLU A 33 -0.70 0.98 -3.01
N GLN A 34 0.14 0.34 -3.85
CA GLN A 34 1.58 0.38 -3.67
C GLN A 34 2.17 1.59 -4.37
N GLU A 35 2.55 2.59 -3.60
CA GLU A 35 3.31 3.74 -4.09
C GLU A 35 4.81 3.44 -4.10
N PHE A 36 5.53 4.06 -5.03
CA PHE A 36 6.98 3.97 -5.17
C PHE A 36 7.52 5.09 -6.05
N PHE A 37 8.84 5.27 -6.04
CA PHE A 37 9.51 6.15 -6.99
C PHE A 37 10.40 5.34 -7.91
N PHE A 38 10.40 5.68 -9.21
CA PHE A 38 11.53 5.35 -10.07
C PHE A 38 12.69 6.29 -9.78
N THR A 39 13.91 5.77 -9.80
CA THR A 39 15.11 6.53 -9.46
C THR A 39 16.23 6.31 -10.46
N ASP A 40 17.10 7.29 -10.62
CA ASP A 40 18.39 7.08 -11.26
C ASP A 40 19.27 6.21 -10.34
N PRO A 41 19.75 5.04 -10.79
CA PRO A 41 20.49 4.11 -9.94
C PRO A 41 21.89 4.62 -9.53
N LYS A 42 22.41 5.68 -10.18
CA LYS A 42 23.73 6.26 -9.86
C LYS A 42 23.63 7.32 -8.78
N THR A 43 22.59 8.12 -8.81
CA THR A 43 22.40 9.25 -7.90
C THR A 43 21.41 8.96 -6.78
N GLY A 44 20.47 8.01 -6.98
CA GLY A 44 19.33 7.74 -6.10
C GLY A 44 18.22 8.80 -6.19
N GLU A 45 18.39 9.84 -7.02
CA GLU A 45 17.36 10.87 -7.21
C GLU A 45 16.15 10.30 -7.98
N PRO A 46 14.95 10.81 -7.75
CA PRO A 46 13.78 10.43 -8.54
C PRO A 46 14.01 10.65 -10.04
N LEU A 47 13.48 9.76 -10.85
CA LEU A 47 13.55 9.86 -12.30
C LEU A 47 12.87 11.15 -12.77
N GLY A 48 13.51 11.88 -13.68
CA GLY A 48 13.04 13.19 -14.17
C GLY A 48 13.51 14.38 -13.33
N TRP A 49 14.40 14.16 -12.34
CA TRP A 49 14.97 15.23 -11.51
C TRP A 49 16.45 15.54 -11.87
N GLU A 50 16.93 15.04 -12.98
CA GLU A 50 18.33 15.16 -13.39
C GLU A 50 18.74 16.62 -13.62
N ASP A 51 17.81 17.47 -14.08
CA ASP A 51 18.04 18.90 -14.33
C ASP A 51 17.70 19.78 -13.11
N GLY A 52 17.50 19.18 -11.94
CA GLY A 52 17.19 19.85 -10.68
C GLY A 52 15.77 19.58 -10.18
N THR A 53 15.33 20.38 -9.21
CA THR A 53 14.00 20.22 -8.61
C THR A 53 12.89 20.49 -9.63
N PRO A 54 11.95 19.55 -9.82
CA PRO A 54 10.85 19.73 -10.75
C PRO A 54 9.84 20.76 -10.22
N ARG A 55 8.76 20.99 -10.99
CA ARG A 55 7.62 21.81 -10.54
C ARG A 55 7.02 21.25 -9.25
N GLU A 56 6.29 22.08 -8.52
CA GLU A 56 5.59 21.67 -7.30
C GLU A 56 4.75 20.40 -7.53
N GLN A 57 4.71 19.57 -6.51
CA GLN A 57 3.90 18.35 -6.54
C GLN A 57 2.41 18.63 -6.69
N GLY A 58 1.65 17.63 -7.12
CA GLY A 58 0.21 17.73 -7.36
C GLY A 58 -0.15 17.80 -8.85
N GLU A 59 0.56 18.58 -9.63
CA GLU A 59 0.31 18.71 -11.08
C GLU A 59 0.60 17.44 -11.89
N TYR A 60 1.33 16.47 -11.31
CA TYR A 60 1.68 15.20 -11.94
C TYR A 60 0.66 14.10 -11.71
N TYR A 61 -0.24 14.27 -10.73
CA TYR A 61 -1.20 13.27 -10.33
C TYR A 61 -2.12 12.83 -11.48
N CYS A 62 -2.15 11.51 -11.75
CA CYS A 62 -2.83 10.93 -12.93
C CYS A 62 -2.43 11.58 -14.27
N GLY A 63 -1.23 12.16 -14.33
CA GLY A 63 -0.75 12.93 -15.48
C GLY A 63 -0.60 12.10 -16.73
N VAL A 64 -0.75 12.77 -17.87
CA VAL A 64 -0.55 12.22 -19.23
C VAL A 64 0.32 13.19 -20.01
N GLY A 65 1.18 12.63 -20.85
CA GLY A 65 2.09 13.39 -21.71
C GLY A 65 3.50 13.52 -21.13
N ALA A 66 4.50 13.60 -22.02
CA ALA A 66 5.91 13.52 -21.67
C ALA A 66 6.42 14.66 -20.75
N SER A 67 5.71 15.77 -20.66
CA SER A 67 6.04 16.87 -19.74
C SER A 67 5.50 16.65 -18.31
N ASN A 68 4.66 15.65 -18.12
CA ASN A 68 3.94 15.42 -16.86
C ASN A 68 4.30 14.09 -16.19
N VAL A 69 4.84 13.13 -16.95
CA VAL A 69 5.17 11.81 -16.43
C VAL A 69 6.47 11.30 -17.02
N VAL A 70 7.20 10.53 -16.22
CA VAL A 70 8.38 9.75 -16.60
C VAL A 70 8.21 8.31 -16.13
N GLY A 71 8.76 7.33 -16.85
CA GLY A 71 8.71 5.93 -16.45
C GLY A 71 7.40 5.20 -16.76
N ARG A 72 6.50 5.75 -17.58
CA ARG A 72 5.24 5.09 -17.96
C ARG A 72 5.47 3.74 -18.63
N GLU A 73 6.42 3.66 -19.54
CA GLU A 73 6.74 2.40 -20.22
C GLU A 73 7.16 1.28 -19.26
N ILE A 74 7.83 1.64 -18.15
CA ILE A 74 8.23 0.69 -17.10
C ILE A 74 7.01 0.25 -16.30
N SER A 75 6.14 1.21 -15.94
CA SER A 75 4.88 0.94 -15.22
C SER A 75 3.95 0.05 -16.04
N ASP A 76 3.83 0.32 -17.34
CA ASP A 76 3.00 -0.48 -18.26
C ASP A 76 3.57 -1.90 -18.44
N ALA A 77 4.89 -2.04 -18.62
CA ALA A 77 5.54 -3.34 -18.69
C ALA A 77 5.39 -4.16 -17.40
N HIS A 78 5.45 -3.50 -16.24
CA HIS A 78 5.18 -4.14 -14.95
C HIS A 78 3.73 -4.63 -14.84
N LEU A 79 2.77 -3.80 -15.23
CA LEU A 79 1.35 -4.15 -15.25
C LEU A 79 1.11 -5.39 -16.12
N GLU A 80 1.61 -5.38 -17.36
CA GLU A 80 1.46 -6.51 -18.30
C GLU A 80 2.06 -7.79 -17.74
N ALA A 81 3.30 -7.75 -17.24
CA ALA A 81 3.97 -8.91 -16.66
C ALA A 81 3.23 -9.49 -15.44
N CYS A 82 2.68 -8.63 -14.56
CA CYS A 82 1.89 -9.08 -13.42
C CYS A 82 0.59 -9.76 -13.88
N LEU A 83 -0.11 -9.21 -14.86
CA LEU A 83 -1.33 -9.80 -15.41
C LEU A 83 -1.04 -11.15 -16.07
N GLU A 84 0.07 -11.30 -16.80
CA GLU A 84 0.51 -12.58 -17.38
C GLU A 84 0.81 -13.63 -16.31
N LEU A 85 1.32 -13.23 -15.15
CA LEU A 85 1.54 -14.12 -13.99
C LEU A 85 0.25 -14.47 -13.23
N GLY A 86 -0.91 -13.93 -13.62
CA GLY A 86 -2.18 -14.13 -12.94
C GLY A 86 -2.31 -13.35 -11.63
N ILE A 87 -1.52 -12.29 -11.46
CA ILE A 87 -1.66 -11.32 -10.37
C ILE A 87 -2.68 -10.28 -10.80
N THR A 88 -3.69 -10.04 -9.97
CA THR A 88 -4.72 -9.06 -10.28
C THR A 88 -4.25 -7.65 -9.94
N LEU A 89 -3.68 -6.95 -10.91
CA LEU A 89 -3.50 -5.51 -10.83
C LEU A 89 -4.76 -4.82 -11.39
N THR A 90 -5.36 -3.94 -10.61
CA THR A 90 -6.61 -3.27 -10.95
C THR A 90 -6.41 -1.88 -11.53
N GLY A 91 -5.20 -1.36 -11.46
CA GLY A 91 -4.83 -0.08 -12.04
C GLY A 91 -3.37 0.29 -11.78
N THR A 92 -2.94 1.34 -12.48
CA THR A 92 -1.68 2.05 -12.25
C THR A 92 -1.86 3.52 -12.60
N ASN A 93 -1.20 4.40 -11.85
CA ASN A 93 -1.25 5.85 -12.07
C ASN A 93 0.07 6.52 -11.67
N ALA A 94 0.37 7.62 -12.34
CA ALA A 94 1.37 8.56 -11.85
C ALA A 94 0.85 9.25 -10.58
N GLU A 95 1.74 9.45 -9.63
CA GLU A 95 1.46 10.07 -8.35
C GLU A 95 1.82 11.57 -8.34
N VAL A 96 1.64 12.22 -7.17
CA VAL A 96 1.71 13.68 -7.04
C VAL A 96 3.08 14.28 -7.30
N ALA A 97 4.16 13.50 -7.17
CA ALA A 97 5.52 13.94 -7.48
C ALA A 97 6.02 13.33 -8.80
N LEU A 98 6.85 14.07 -9.53
CA LEU A 98 7.45 13.55 -10.75
C LEU A 98 8.34 12.33 -10.43
N GLY A 99 8.14 11.23 -11.16
CA GLY A 99 8.83 9.95 -10.94
C GLY A 99 8.15 9.06 -9.89
N GLN A 100 7.12 9.55 -9.20
CA GLN A 100 6.30 8.76 -8.28
C GLN A 100 5.17 8.08 -9.04
N TRP A 101 4.97 6.81 -8.74
CA TRP A 101 3.95 5.95 -9.32
C TRP A 101 3.24 5.13 -8.24
N GLU A 102 2.05 4.65 -8.60
CA GLU A 102 1.25 3.72 -7.80
C GLU A 102 0.70 2.62 -8.68
N TYR A 103 0.57 1.42 -8.15
CA TYR A 103 -0.27 0.36 -8.71
C TYR A 103 -1.13 -0.28 -7.64
N GLN A 104 -2.31 -0.76 -8.05
CA GLN A 104 -3.27 -1.40 -7.16
C GLN A 104 -3.27 -2.91 -7.37
N CYS A 105 -2.91 -3.67 -6.32
CA CYS A 105 -2.85 -5.12 -6.31
C CYS A 105 -3.99 -5.68 -5.46
N PHE A 106 -4.88 -6.46 -6.06
CA PHE A 106 -6.04 -7.05 -5.39
C PHE A 106 -5.89 -8.56 -5.23
N GLY A 107 -6.33 -9.08 -4.07
CA GLY A 107 -6.37 -10.51 -3.83
C GLY A 107 -7.29 -10.88 -2.66
N LYS A 108 -7.47 -12.20 -2.48
CA LYS A 108 -8.25 -12.79 -1.39
C LYS A 108 -7.33 -13.60 -0.49
N GLY A 109 -7.62 -13.57 0.80
CA GLY A 109 -6.85 -14.31 1.77
C GLY A 109 -5.36 -13.96 1.75
N ILE A 110 -4.53 -14.91 2.16
CA ILE A 110 -3.07 -14.76 2.21
C ILE A 110 -2.46 -14.57 0.81
N LYS A 111 -3.16 -15.02 -0.25
CA LYS A 111 -2.70 -14.83 -1.63
C LYS A 111 -2.53 -13.35 -1.98
N ALA A 112 -3.34 -12.46 -1.42
CA ALA A 112 -3.20 -11.02 -1.67
C ALA A 112 -1.79 -10.50 -1.28
N ALA A 113 -1.30 -10.91 -0.12
CA ALA A 113 0.04 -10.54 0.35
C ALA A 113 1.16 -11.21 -0.45
N ASP A 114 0.96 -12.49 -0.84
CA ASP A 114 1.89 -13.19 -1.72
C ASP A 114 2.01 -12.51 -3.08
N ASP A 115 0.88 -12.13 -3.68
CA ASP A 115 0.82 -11.45 -4.98
C ASP A 115 1.52 -10.08 -4.92
N LEU A 116 1.33 -9.31 -3.84
CA LEU A 116 2.03 -8.03 -3.68
C LEU A 116 3.55 -8.23 -3.58
N TRP A 117 4.03 -9.25 -2.86
CA TRP A 117 5.47 -9.54 -2.81
C TRP A 117 6.03 -9.94 -4.17
N VAL A 118 5.30 -10.75 -4.93
CA VAL A 118 5.72 -11.13 -6.30
C VAL A 118 5.70 -9.91 -7.21
N SER A 119 4.67 -9.06 -7.14
CA SER A 119 4.59 -7.84 -7.95
C SER A 119 5.72 -6.86 -7.63
N ARG A 120 6.10 -6.68 -6.35
CA ARG A 120 7.28 -5.89 -5.97
C ARG A 120 8.56 -6.46 -6.61
N TYR A 121 8.76 -7.77 -6.53
CA TYR A 121 9.91 -8.41 -7.16
C TYR A 121 9.93 -8.16 -8.68
N MET A 122 8.78 -8.30 -9.34
CA MET A 122 8.67 -8.03 -10.78
C MET A 122 8.93 -6.57 -11.12
N LEU A 123 8.48 -5.64 -10.28
CA LEU A 123 8.75 -4.20 -10.46
C LEU A 123 10.25 -3.91 -10.45
N PHE A 124 10.97 -4.43 -9.46
CA PHE A 124 12.43 -4.26 -9.39
C PHE A 124 13.15 -4.90 -10.58
N LYS A 125 12.72 -6.13 -10.96
CA LYS A 125 13.31 -6.87 -12.08
C LYS A 125 13.10 -6.16 -13.42
N ILE A 126 11.92 -5.65 -13.67
CA ILE A 126 11.61 -4.92 -14.91
C ILE A 126 12.34 -3.58 -14.93
N ALA A 127 12.33 -2.83 -13.83
CA ALA A 127 13.08 -1.58 -13.74
C ALA A 127 14.58 -1.77 -14.03
N GLU A 128 15.18 -2.90 -13.58
CA GLU A 128 16.56 -3.27 -13.90
C GLU A 128 16.80 -3.39 -15.42
N GLU A 129 15.84 -3.96 -16.16
CA GLU A 129 15.93 -4.09 -17.64
C GLU A 129 15.94 -2.73 -18.35
N PHE A 130 15.30 -1.72 -17.75
CA PHE A 130 15.31 -0.33 -18.23
C PHE A 130 16.47 0.50 -17.66
N GLY A 131 17.32 -0.08 -16.83
CA GLY A 131 18.43 0.63 -16.18
C GLY A 131 17.97 1.67 -15.15
N VAL A 132 16.82 1.48 -14.55
CA VAL A 132 16.17 2.37 -13.58
C VAL A 132 16.09 1.68 -12.22
N GLY A 133 16.27 2.44 -11.14
CA GLY A 133 16.05 1.97 -9.77
C GLY A 133 14.60 2.12 -9.33
N VAL A 134 14.24 1.39 -8.27
CA VAL A 134 12.95 1.50 -7.58
C VAL A 134 13.19 1.83 -6.11
N ASN A 135 12.47 2.81 -5.59
CA ASN A 135 12.55 3.20 -4.18
C ASN A 135 11.16 3.09 -3.54
N ILE A 136 11.03 2.19 -2.55
CA ILE A 136 9.82 1.99 -1.73
C ILE A 136 10.00 2.54 -0.31
N HIS A 137 10.94 3.46 -0.09
CA HIS A 137 11.08 4.13 1.20
C HIS A 137 9.84 5.02 1.46
N PRO A 138 9.35 5.14 2.71
CA PRO A 138 8.16 5.97 2.99
C PRO A 138 8.37 7.47 2.71
N LYS A 139 9.60 7.94 2.69
CA LYS A 139 9.96 9.32 2.35
C LYS A 139 11.19 9.35 1.44
N PRO A 140 11.03 9.04 0.14
CA PRO A 140 12.15 8.99 -0.81
C PRO A 140 12.84 10.33 -1.02
N LYS A 141 12.09 11.44 -0.87
CA LYS A 141 12.63 12.80 -0.94
C LYS A 141 12.25 13.57 0.31
N THR A 142 13.25 14.14 0.98
CA THR A 142 13.08 14.98 2.16
C THR A 142 12.54 16.37 1.80
N GLY A 143 12.03 17.10 2.78
CA GLY A 143 11.44 18.41 2.58
C GLY A 143 9.93 18.34 2.29
N ASP A 144 9.41 19.34 1.60
CA ASP A 144 7.97 19.51 1.30
C ASP A 144 7.54 18.67 0.08
N TRP A 145 7.84 17.36 0.15
CA TRP A 145 7.47 16.38 -0.88
C TRP A 145 6.62 15.28 -0.28
N ASN A 146 5.77 14.67 -1.13
CA ASN A 146 4.94 13.55 -0.73
C ASN A 146 5.78 12.35 -0.26
N GLY A 147 5.22 11.56 0.65
CA GLY A 147 5.75 10.25 1.00
C GLY A 147 5.18 9.16 0.09
N SER A 148 5.58 7.93 0.35
CA SER A 148 5.05 6.75 -0.33
C SER A 148 4.42 5.80 0.68
N GLY A 149 3.16 5.46 0.47
CA GLY A 149 2.36 4.54 1.28
C GLY A 149 2.12 3.19 0.61
N MET A 150 1.60 2.29 1.40
CA MET A 150 0.90 1.09 0.95
C MET A 150 -0.51 1.16 1.55
N HIS A 151 -1.32 2.11 1.06
CA HIS A 151 -2.69 2.18 1.51
C HIS A 151 -3.37 0.83 1.25
N THR A 152 -4.13 0.38 2.21
CA THR A 152 -4.71 -0.96 2.09
C THR A 152 -6.21 -0.91 2.28
N ASN A 153 -6.90 -1.22 1.20
CA ASN A 153 -8.34 -1.47 1.20
C ASN A 153 -8.58 -2.87 1.72
N PHE A 154 -9.49 -3.04 2.68
CA PHE A 154 -9.80 -4.35 3.21
C PHE A 154 -11.29 -4.50 3.56
N SER A 155 -11.79 -5.71 3.42
CA SER A 155 -13.14 -6.08 3.80
C SER A 155 -13.26 -7.57 4.13
N ASN A 156 -14.15 -7.91 5.02
CA ASN A 156 -14.63 -9.27 5.20
C ASN A 156 -16.04 -9.44 4.59
N GLU A 157 -16.60 -10.63 4.65
CA GLU A 157 -17.91 -10.90 4.06
C GLU A 157 -19.03 -10.09 4.73
N GLU A 158 -18.98 -9.90 6.04
CA GLU A 158 -19.97 -9.10 6.76
C GLU A 158 -19.99 -7.64 6.27
N MET A 159 -18.83 -7.03 6.09
CA MET A 159 -18.70 -5.67 5.55
C MET A 159 -19.26 -5.53 4.14
N ARG A 160 -19.16 -6.60 3.32
CA ARG A 160 -19.62 -6.56 1.92
C ARG A 160 -21.10 -6.89 1.75
N SER A 161 -21.70 -7.67 2.66
CA SER A 161 -23.05 -8.24 2.47
C SER A 161 -24.07 -7.85 3.54
N LYS A 162 -23.60 -7.39 4.71
CA LYS A 162 -24.42 -7.02 5.88
C LYS A 162 -23.88 -5.77 6.56
N GLY A 163 -23.24 -4.92 5.80
CA GLY A 163 -22.63 -3.69 6.30
C GLY A 163 -23.68 -2.75 6.91
N SER A 164 -23.23 -1.97 7.87
CA SER A 164 -24.00 -0.88 8.46
C SER A 164 -23.05 0.21 8.93
N LYS A 165 -23.56 1.42 9.13
CA LYS A 165 -22.77 2.52 9.66
C LYS A 165 -22.11 2.15 10.98
N GLU A 166 -22.89 1.53 11.88
CA GLU A 166 -22.45 1.11 13.21
C GLU A 166 -21.34 0.06 13.13
N LEU A 167 -21.42 -0.89 12.17
CA LEU A 167 -20.37 -1.87 11.94
C LEU A 167 -19.05 -1.19 11.56
N PHE A 168 -19.09 -0.31 10.56
CA PHE A 168 -17.89 0.41 10.06
C PHE A 168 -17.28 1.32 11.11
N GLU A 169 -18.10 2.08 11.85
CA GLU A 169 -17.64 2.93 12.95
C GLU A 169 -17.03 2.08 14.09
N SER A 170 -17.66 0.98 14.47
CA SER A 170 -17.12 0.05 15.48
C SER A 170 -15.78 -0.55 15.07
N MET A 171 -15.61 -0.89 13.78
CA MET A 171 -14.31 -1.36 13.25
C MET A 171 -13.24 -0.27 13.33
N CYS A 172 -13.56 0.97 12.94
CA CYS A 172 -12.63 2.09 13.06
C CYS A 172 -12.23 2.33 14.52
N GLU A 173 -13.17 2.24 15.46
CA GLU A 173 -12.88 2.39 16.90
C GLU A 173 -11.95 1.27 17.42
N LYS A 174 -12.18 0.01 16.98
CA LYS A 174 -11.27 -1.11 17.31
C LYS A 174 -9.85 -0.83 16.79
N LEU A 175 -9.73 -0.41 15.54
CA LEU A 175 -8.44 -0.05 14.93
C LEU A 175 -7.75 1.12 15.65
N GLY A 176 -8.51 2.05 16.20
CA GLY A 176 -7.98 3.13 17.03
C GLY A 176 -7.38 2.63 18.34
N LYS A 177 -7.99 1.62 18.96
CA LYS A 177 -7.50 1.04 20.23
C LYS A 177 -6.16 0.32 20.09
N VAL A 178 -5.87 -0.23 18.88
CA VAL A 178 -4.63 -0.95 18.55
C VAL A 178 -3.73 -0.15 17.60
N HIS A 179 -3.89 1.17 17.59
CA HIS A 179 -3.17 2.04 16.66
C HIS A 179 -1.64 1.90 16.80
N GLU A 180 -1.11 1.92 18.01
CA GLU A 180 0.33 1.84 18.27
C GLU A 180 0.91 0.49 17.81
N ASP A 181 0.20 -0.61 18.07
CA ASP A 181 0.61 -1.95 17.64
C ASP A 181 0.63 -2.05 16.10
N GLY A 182 -0.35 -1.45 15.44
CA GLY A 182 -0.38 -1.34 13.98
C GLY A 182 0.82 -0.56 13.46
N ILE A 183 1.07 0.65 13.98
CA ILE A 183 2.20 1.50 13.58
C ILE A 183 3.54 0.76 13.72
N ALA A 184 3.74 -0.02 14.78
CA ALA A 184 4.96 -0.78 14.98
C ALA A 184 5.24 -1.81 13.86
N SER A 185 4.22 -2.18 13.09
CA SER A 185 4.29 -3.19 12.01
C SER A 185 4.15 -2.60 10.60
N TYR A 186 3.94 -1.29 10.48
CA TYR A 186 3.60 -0.63 9.20
C TYR A 186 4.80 -0.08 8.43
N GLY A 187 5.96 -0.68 8.61
CA GLY A 187 7.19 -0.32 7.92
C GLY A 187 8.10 0.60 8.73
N SER A 188 9.38 0.62 8.38
CA SER A 188 10.37 1.51 8.99
C SER A 188 10.23 2.93 8.47
N ASP A 189 10.70 3.90 9.26
CA ASP A 189 10.78 5.33 8.92
C ASP A 189 9.43 5.97 8.53
N ASN A 190 8.31 5.38 8.96
CA ASN A 190 6.97 5.83 8.64
C ASN A 190 6.60 7.15 9.36
N ASP A 191 7.34 7.52 10.40
CA ASP A 191 7.27 8.82 11.05
C ASP A 191 7.68 9.98 10.12
N MET A 192 8.56 9.71 9.16
CA MET A 192 8.94 10.68 8.13
C MET A 192 7.80 10.97 7.14
N ARG A 193 6.84 10.05 7.01
CA ARG A 193 5.68 10.17 6.11
C ARG A 193 4.42 10.65 6.85
N LEU A 194 4.10 10.07 8.01
CA LEU A 194 2.89 10.37 8.79
C LEU A 194 3.08 11.62 9.66
N THR A 195 3.04 12.78 9.03
CA THR A 195 3.37 14.07 9.65
C THR A 195 2.15 14.96 9.94
N GLY A 196 0.97 14.58 9.46
CA GLY A 196 -0.22 15.46 9.46
C GLY A 196 -0.26 16.44 8.28
N LEU A 197 0.68 16.30 7.34
CA LEU A 197 0.74 17.03 6.07
C LEU A 197 0.63 16.04 4.91
N HIS A 198 0.46 16.53 3.68
CA HIS A 198 0.43 15.70 2.47
C HIS A 198 -0.60 14.56 2.55
N GLU A 199 -1.82 14.89 2.97
CA GLU A 199 -2.93 13.94 3.09
C GLU A 199 -2.62 12.73 4.02
N THR A 200 -1.88 12.97 5.11
CA THR A 200 -1.63 11.98 6.15
C THR A 200 -2.07 12.47 7.52
N GLN A 201 -2.49 11.56 8.40
CA GLN A 201 -2.57 11.84 9.83
C GLN A 201 -1.17 11.76 10.46
N LYS A 202 -0.97 12.44 11.57
CA LYS A 202 0.26 12.28 12.35
C LYS A 202 0.38 10.87 12.91
N ILE A 203 1.60 10.35 12.95
CA ILE A 203 1.89 8.99 13.40
C ILE A 203 1.39 8.70 14.83
N THR A 204 1.31 9.71 15.68
CA THR A 204 0.86 9.63 17.08
C THR A 204 -0.65 9.85 17.26
N GLU A 205 -1.36 10.14 16.20
CA GLU A 205 -2.79 10.46 16.24
C GLU A 205 -3.58 9.46 15.40
N PHE A 206 -4.79 9.14 15.83
CA PHE A 206 -5.71 8.30 15.09
C PHE A 206 -7.00 9.07 14.79
N SER A 207 -7.44 8.98 13.54
CA SER A 207 -8.74 9.51 13.11
C SER A 207 -9.35 8.62 12.02
N TYR A 208 -10.64 8.75 11.82
CA TYR A 208 -11.33 8.15 10.68
C TYR A 208 -12.43 9.07 10.18
N GLY A 209 -12.80 8.96 8.91
CA GLY A 209 -13.86 9.76 8.32
C GLY A 209 -14.27 9.29 6.93
N VAL A 210 -15.49 9.70 6.52
CA VAL A 210 -16.00 9.45 5.17
C VAL A 210 -15.28 10.36 4.19
N SER A 211 -14.66 9.75 3.16
CA SER A 211 -13.89 10.46 2.12
C SER A 211 -12.76 11.34 2.66
N ASP A 212 -12.35 11.16 3.90
CA ASP A 212 -11.29 11.93 4.53
C ASP A 212 -9.92 11.37 4.16
N ARG A 213 -9.21 12.06 3.26
CA ARG A 213 -7.87 11.68 2.80
C ARG A 213 -6.77 12.00 3.82
N GLY A 214 -7.06 12.83 4.81
CA GLY A 214 -6.14 13.14 5.93
C GLY A 214 -6.27 12.21 7.12
N ALA A 215 -7.25 11.30 7.13
CA ALA A 215 -7.49 10.39 8.24
C ALA A 215 -6.57 9.15 8.22
N SER A 216 -6.43 8.50 9.37
CA SER A 216 -5.76 7.20 9.50
C SER A 216 -6.54 6.10 8.77
N ILE A 217 -7.87 6.09 8.92
CA ILE A 217 -8.79 5.20 8.24
C ILE A 217 -9.80 6.03 7.45
N ARG A 218 -9.87 5.78 6.17
CA ARG A 218 -10.88 6.38 5.30
C ARG A 218 -12.02 5.38 5.09
N ILE A 219 -13.24 5.87 5.26
CA ILE A 219 -14.44 5.17 4.82
C ILE A 219 -14.72 5.67 3.40
N PRO A 220 -14.57 4.84 2.35
CA PRO A 220 -14.81 5.31 0.98
C PRO A 220 -16.25 5.75 0.77
N VAL A 221 -16.45 6.79 -0.05
CA VAL A 221 -17.81 7.23 -0.42
C VAL A 221 -18.60 6.08 -1.06
N TYR A 222 -17.93 5.21 -1.81
CA TYR A 222 -18.52 3.98 -2.36
C TYR A 222 -19.23 3.14 -1.30
N THR A 223 -18.60 2.92 -0.15
CA THR A 223 -19.19 2.15 0.96
C THR A 223 -20.49 2.79 1.45
N VAL A 224 -20.51 4.12 1.60
CA VAL A 224 -21.70 4.86 2.06
C VAL A 224 -22.82 4.83 1.02
N GLU A 225 -22.48 5.04 -0.25
CA GLU A 225 -23.46 5.06 -1.37
C GLU A 225 -24.04 3.66 -1.68
N HIS A 226 -23.37 2.59 -1.23
CA HIS A 226 -23.85 1.21 -1.36
C HIS A 226 -24.46 0.68 -0.05
N ASP A 227 -25.22 1.53 0.64
CA ASP A 227 -25.91 1.18 1.88
C ASP A 227 -24.98 0.57 2.94
N TRP A 228 -23.77 1.13 3.05
CA TRP A 228 -22.71 0.65 3.94
C TRP A 228 -22.22 -0.78 3.64
N ASN A 229 -22.38 -1.27 2.42
CA ASN A 229 -21.75 -2.51 1.96
C ASN A 229 -20.51 -2.17 1.15
N GLY A 230 -19.34 -2.50 1.70
CA GLY A 230 -18.09 -2.09 1.04
C GLY A 230 -16.84 -2.46 1.83
N TYR A 231 -15.92 -1.51 1.97
CA TYR A 231 -14.60 -1.72 2.53
C TYR A 231 -14.11 -0.47 3.29
N LEU A 232 -13.05 -0.64 4.06
CA LEU A 232 -12.25 0.43 4.69
C LEU A 232 -10.91 0.55 3.98
N GLU A 233 -10.36 1.76 3.97
CA GLU A 233 -9.00 2.04 3.52
C GLU A 233 -8.13 2.42 4.73
N ASP A 234 -7.13 1.60 5.05
CA ASP A 234 -6.09 1.93 6.03
C ASP A 234 -4.96 2.68 5.33
N ARG A 235 -4.80 3.95 5.66
CA ARG A 235 -3.84 4.87 5.04
C ARG A 235 -2.51 4.95 5.80
N ARG A 236 -2.38 4.19 6.91
CA ARG A 236 -1.21 4.24 7.78
C ARG A 236 0.01 3.46 7.28
N PRO A 237 -0.11 2.30 6.58
CA PRO A 237 1.06 1.53 6.19
C PRO A 237 1.96 2.30 5.22
N ALA A 238 3.27 2.24 5.47
CA ALA A 238 4.29 2.76 4.57
C ALA A 238 4.49 1.85 3.35
N SER A 239 5.05 2.36 2.27
CA SER A 239 5.25 1.59 1.05
C SER A 239 6.19 0.39 1.24
N ASN A 240 7.08 0.42 2.24
CA ASN A 240 7.99 -0.67 2.61
C ASN A 240 7.39 -1.64 3.64
N ALA A 241 6.14 -1.46 4.07
CA ALA A 241 5.48 -2.36 5.00
C ALA A 241 5.39 -3.79 4.44
N ASP A 242 5.43 -4.79 5.33
CA ASP A 242 5.23 -6.19 4.97
C ASP A 242 3.74 -6.50 4.82
N PRO A 243 3.25 -6.83 3.60
CA PRO A 243 1.85 -7.12 3.37
C PRO A 243 1.37 -8.39 4.12
N VAL A 244 2.26 -9.33 4.39
CA VAL A 244 1.91 -10.56 5.14
C VAL A 244 1.60 -10.22 6.59
N SER A 245 2.45 -9.43 7.24
CA SER A 245 2.22 -8.95 8.61
C SER A 245 0.97 -8.10 8.69
N TYR A 246 0.75 -7.25 7.68
CA TYR A 246 -0.46 -6.43 7.60
C TYR A 246 -1.74 -7.28 7.56
N THR A 247 -1.82 -8.24 6.63
CA THR A 247 -3.02 -9.10 6.49
C THR A 247 -3.29 -9.92 7.74
N HIS A 248 -2.24 -10.42 8.38
CA HIS A 248 -2.35 -11.13 9.66
C HIS A 248 -2.99 -10.26 10.74
N LEU A 249 -2.46 -9.05 10.95
CA LEU A 249 -3.00 -8.12 11.93
C LEU A 249 -4.45 -7.77 11.65
N ARG A 250 -4.81 -7.46 10.39
CA ARG A 250 -6.20 -7.10 10.05
C ARG A 250 -7.17 -8.24 10.34
N ALA A 251 -6.86 -9.46 9.93
CA ALA A 251 -7.72 -10.59 10.18
C ALA A 251 -7.88 -10.88 11.68
N HIS A 252 -6.84 -10.66 12.49
CA HIS A 252 -6.86 -10.93 13.93
C HIS A 252 -7.58 -9.82 14.73
N GLU A 253 -7.34 -8.54 14.43
CA GLU A 253 -7.82 -7.40 15.23
C GLU A 253 -9.29 -7.04 14.97
N THR A 254 -9.85 -7.49 13.86
CA THR A 254 -11.23 -7.18 13.46
C THR A 254 -12.20 -8.34 13.70
N LEU A 255 -11.72 -9.48 14.21
CA LEU A 255 -12.60 -10.55 14.67
C LEU A 255 -13.47 -10.08 15.85
N PRO A 256 -14.73 -10.56 15.96
CA PRO A 256 -15.67 -10.17 17.02
C PRO A 256 -15.21 -10.58 18.41
#